data_7bed4f14c84597a8833df90a6c5bfb4b
#
_entry.id   7bed4f14c84597a8833df90a6c5bfb4b
#
_cell.length_a   1.000
_cell.length_b   1.000
_cell.length_c   1.000
_cell.angle_alpha   90.00
_cell.angle_beta   90.00
_cell.angle_gamma   90.00
#
_symmetry.space_group_name_H-M   'P 1'
#
loop_
_entity.id
_entity.type
_entity.pdbx_description
1 polymer ?
#
loop_
_entity_poly.entity_id
_entity_poly.type
_entity_poly.pdbx_seq_one_letter_code
_entity_poly.pdbx_strand_id
1 'polypeptide(L)'
;MILGEVRTFPDVRADKEQALKPLEEAAEVFSAWESWTERGGSADQILEEIADCITACCNLAAALGCDYMRPHLQEAERRNIKRGRYE
;
A
#
# COMPACT_ATOMS: atom_id res chain seq x y z
N MET A 1 7.78 -12.12 -6.74
CA MET A 1 6.44 -12.53 -6.30
C MET A 1 5.42 -11.46 -6.68
N ILE A 2 4.29 -11.88 -7.20
CA ILE A 2 3.21 -10.98 -7.58
C ILE A 2 2.07 -11.19 -6.60
N LEU A 3 1.59 -10.10 -6.01
CA LEU A 3 0.52 -10.12 -5.03
C LEU A 3 -0.75 -9.51 -5.63
N GLY A 4 -1.73 -10.34 -5.86
CA GLY A 4 -3.12 -10.02 -6.11
C GLY A 4 -3.48 -8.75 -6.90
N GLU A 5 -4.75 -8.47 -6.95
CA GLU A 5 -5.31 -7.27 -7.57
C GLU A 5 -6.05 -6.46 -6.53
N VAL A 6 -6.08 -5.13 -6.70
CA VAL A 6 -6.77 -4.22 -5.80
C VAL A 6 -7.95 -3.59 -6.50
N ARG A 7 -9.11 -3.65 -5.86
CA ARG A 7 -10.30 -2.95 -6.32
C ARG A 7 -10.40 -1.61 -5.60
N THR A 8 -10.39 -0.52 -6.35
CA THR A 8 -10.51 0.82 -5.79
C THR A 8 -11.97 1.16 -5.47
N PHE A 9 -12.16 2.14 -4.57
CA PHE A 9 -13.49 2.62 -4.23
C PHE A 9 -14.05 3.49 -5.36
N PRO A 10 -15.38 3.51 -5.57
CA PRO A 10 -15.96 4.47 -6.50
C PRO A 10 -15.87 5.89 -5.90
N ASP A 11 -15.93 6.89 -6.78
CA ASP A 11 -16.05 8.30 -6.39
C ASP A 11 -14.91 8.86 -5.54
N VAL A 12 -13.69 8.32 -5.68
CA VAL A 12 -12.51 8.89 -5.02
C VAL A 12 -12.17 10.26 -5.62
N ARG A 13 -11.69 11.17 -4.78
CA ARG A 13 -11.33 12.52 -5.18
C ARG A 13 -9.87 12.81 -4.86
N ALA A 14 -9.21 13.57 -5.74
CA ALA A 14 -7.84 14.01 -5.53
C ALA A 14 -7.82 15.22 -4.59
N ASP A 15 -8.01 14.99 -3.31
CA ASP A 15 -8.01 16.03 -2.29
C ASP A 15 -7.04 15.67 -1.14
N LYS A 16 -6.89 16.60 -0.21
CA LYS A 16 -5.96 16.43 0.90
C LYS A 16 -6.32 15.23 1.78
N GLU A 17 -7.60 15.00 2.02
CA GLU A 17 -8.06 13.88 2.82
C GLU A 17 -7.65 12.55 2.18
N GLN A 18 -7.86 12.42 0.88
CA GLN A 18 -7.46 11.23 0.14
C GLN A 18 -5.94 11.04 0.15
N ALA A 19 -5.18 12.13 0.04
CA ALA A 19 -3.72 12.09 0.07
C ALA A 19 -3.16 11.68 1.44
N LEU A 20 -3.90 11.95 2.52
CA LEU A 20 -3.50 11.57 3.88
C LEU A 20 -3.81 10.11 4.21
N LYS A 21 -4.73 9.46 3.50
CA LYS A 21 -5.13 8.08 3.79
C LYS A 21 -3.97 7.08 3.78
N PRO A 22 -3.07 7.09 2.79
CA PRO A 22 -1.92 6.18 2.83
C PRO A 22 -1.06 6.34 4.08
N LEU A 23 -0.88 7.56 4.57
CA LEU A 23 -0.12 7.81 5.78
C LEU A 23 -0.83 7.25 7.02
N GLU A 24 -2.14 7.48 7.12
CA GLU A 24 -2.95 6.95 8.22
C GLU A 24 -2.90 5.42 8.26
N GLU A 25 -3.05 4.77 7.10
CA GLU A 25 -3.02 3.31 7.01
C GLU A 25 -1.62 2.76 7.26
N ALA A 26 -0.57 3.47 6.84
CA ALA A 26 0.80 3.08 7.15
C ALA A 26 1.06 3.09 8.66
N ALA A 27 0.50 4.06 9.37
CA ALA A 27 0.60 4.13 10.82
C ALA A 27 -0.10 2.92 11.48
N GLU A 28 -1.23 2.50 10.95
CA GLU A 28 -1.94 1.30 11.43
C GLU A 28 -1.13 0.03 11.21
N VAL A 29 -0.42 -0.08 10.09
CA VAL A 29 0.50 -1.21 9.83
C VAL A 29 1.56 -1.28 10.92
N PHE A 30 2.19 -0.16 11.22
CA PHE A 30 3.24 -0.11 12.24
C PHE A 30 2.69 -0.43 13.64
N SER A 31 1.53 0.10 13.98
CA SER A 31 0.85 -0.17 15.25
C SER A 31 0.56 -1.67 15.41
N ALA A 32 0.05 -2.30 14.36
CA ALA A 32 -0.21 -3.73 14.36
C ALA A 32 1.08 -4.55 14.53
N TRP A 33 2.16 -4.12 13.89
CA TRP A 33 3.47 -4.77 14.02
C TRP A 33 4.01 -4.66 15.45
N GLU A 34 3.92 -3.48 16.07
CA GLU A 34 4.34 -3.30 17.46
C GLU A 34 3.54 -4.20 18.42
N SER A 35 2.23 -4.25 18.24
CA SER A 35 1.37 -5.10 19.04
C SER A 35 1.76 -6.59 18.91
N TRP A 36 2.04 -7.01 17.68
CA TRP A 36 2.45 -8.38 17.40
C TRP A 36 3.80 -8.73 18.06
N THR A 37 4.77 -7.80 18.03
CA THR A 37 6.08 -8.04 18.68
C THR A 37 5.97 -8.15 20.20
N GLU A 38 5.00 -7.47 20.78
CA GLU A 38 4.78 -7.52 22.24
C GLU A 38 4.00 -8.73 22.70
N ARG A 39 2.96 -9.11 21.93
CA ARG A 39 1.99 -10.12 22.33
C ARG A 39 2.16 -11.46 21.63
N GLY A 40 2.82 -11.47 20.48
CA GLY A 40 2.94 -12.66 19.66
C GLY A 40 1.65 -12.99 18.93
N GLY A 41 1.49 -14.26 18.58
CA GLY A 41 0.33 -14.74 17.86
C GLY A 41 0.48 -14.67 16.36
N SER A 42 -0.65 -14.61 15.65
CA SER A 42 -0.68 -14.57 14.19
C SER A 42 -0.32 -13.18 13.64
N ALA A 43 0.30 -13.15 12.50
CA ALA A 43 0.57 -11.90 11.77
C ALA A 43 -0.63 -11.44 10.93
N ASP A 44 -1.79 -12.06 11.05
CA ASP A 44 -2.96 -11.75 10.24
C ASP A 44 -3.42 -10.31 10.38
N GLN A 45 -3.34 -9.73 11.58
CA GLN A 45 -3.70 -8.33 11.80
C GLN A 45 -2.79 -7.40 11.01
N ILE A 46 -1.50 -7.69 10.96
CA ILE A 46 -0.54 -6.89 10.19
C ILE A 46 -0.88 -6.98 8.70
N LEU A 47 -1.18 -8.18 8.23
CA LEU A 47 -1.54 -8.39 6.81
C LEU A 47 -2.83 -7.67 6.44
N GLU A 48 -3.82 -7.62 7.32
CA GLU A 48 -5.03 -6.83 7.10
C GLU A 48 -4.71 -5.35 6.95
N GLU A 49 -3.87 -4.81 7.84
CA GLU A 49 -3.50 -3.39 7.77
C GLU A 49 -2.65 -3.08 6.53
N ILE A 50 -1.80 -4.01 6.11
CA ILE A 50 -1.04 -3.87 4.86
C ILE A 50 -2.01 -3.81 3.68
N ALA A 51 -3.02 -4.68 3.64
CA ALA A 51 -4.03 -4.68 2.58
C ALA A 51 -4.78 -3.34 2.52
N ASP A 52 -5.15 -2.79 3.68
CA ASP A 52 -5.81 -1.48 3.76
C ASP A 52 -4.89 -0.37 3.25
N CYS A 53 -3.60 -0.43 3.60
CA CYS A 53 -2.62 0.55 3.13
C CYS A 53 -2.45 0.50 1.61
N ILE A 54 -2.36 -0.69 1.04
CA ILE A 54 -2.28 -0.88 -0.41
C ILE A 54 -3.54 -0.30 -1.08
N THR A 55 -4.71 -0.58 -0.52
CA THR A 55 -5.98 -0.07 -1.05
C THR A 55 -6.01 1.45 -1.00
N ALA A 56 -5.58 2.06 0.10
CA ALA A 56 -5.51 3.51 0.22
C ALA A 56 -4.59 4.14 -0.83
N CYS A 57 -3.44 3.53 -1.07
CA CYS A 57 -2.51 4.00 -2.12
C CYS A 57 -3.15 3.91 -3.51
N CYS A 58 -3.83 2.80 -3.79
CA CYS A 58 -4.49 2.61 -5.09
C CYS A 58 -5.66 3.58 -5.27
N ASN A 59 -6.41 3.87 -4.21
CA ASN A 59 -7.48 4.87 -4.25
C ASN A 59 -6.94 6.26 -4.58
N LEU A 60 -5.81 6.64 -3.99
CA LEU A 60 -5.18 7.92 -4.31
C LEU A 60 -4.71 7.95 -5.77
N ALA A 61 -4.11 6.87 -6.27
CA ALA A 61 -3.71 6.78 -7.66
C ALA A 61 -4.91 6.92 -8.60
N ALA A 62 -6.02 6.24 -8.29
CA ALA A 62 -7.26 6.34 -9.07
C ALA A 62 -7.80 7.77 -9.06
N ALA A 63 -7.77 8.44 -7.90
CA ALA A 63 -8.20 9.83 -7.75
C ALA A 63 -7.38 10.78 -8.62
N LEU A 64 -6.10 10.45 -8.85
CA LEU A 64 -5.20 11.23 -9.70
C LEU A 64 -5.35 10.87 -11.20
N GLY A 65 -6.32 10.06 -11.55
CA GLY A 65 -6.59 9.68 -12.93
C GLY A 65 -5.79 8.49 -13.44
N CYS A 66 -5.07 7.80 -12.57
CA CYS A 66 -4.33 6.61 -12.96
C CYS A 66 -5.28 5.41 -13.01
N ASP A 67 -5.43 4.80 -14.18
CA ASP A 67 -6.27 3.61 -14.37
C ASP A 67 -5.45 2.33 -14.51
N TYR A 68 -4.12 2.44 -14.52
CA TYR A 68 -3.25 1.28 -14.70
C TYR A 68 -1.89 1.52 -14.04
N MET A 69 -1.67 0.88 -12.91
CA MET A 69 -0.45 1.07 -12.11
C MET A 69 0.77 0.30 -12.62
N ARG A 70 0.58 -0.68 -13.47
CA ARG A 70 1.68 -1.56 -13.89
C ARG A 70 2.92 -0.84 -14.41
N PRO A 71 2.81 0.18 -15.30
CA PRO A 71 4.00 0.89 -15.76
C PRO A 71 4.79 1.55 -14.63
N HIS A 72 4.09 2.09 -13.63
CA HIS A 72 4.72 2.73 -12.47
C HIS A 72 5.39 1.71 -11.57
N LEU A 73 4.77 0.54 -11.39
CA LEU A 73 5.36 -0.55 -10.60
C LEU A 73 6.58 -1.13 -11.31
N GLN A 74 6.54 -1.27 -12.62
CA GLN A 74 7.69 -1.75 -13.41
C GLN A 74 8.85 -0.77 -13.33
N GLU A 75 8.58 0.53 -13.34
CA GLU A 75 9.61 1.55 -13.19
C GLU A 75 10.24 1.51 -11.80
N ALA A 76 9.41 1.32 -10.76
CA ALA A 76 9.92 1.14 -9.40
C ALA A 76 10.80 -0.11 -9.30
N GLU A 77 10.39 -1.21 -9.91
CA GLU A 77 11.18 -2.43 -9.97
C GLU A 77 12.53 -2.19 -10.65
N ARG A 78 12.54 -1.48 -11.77
CA ARG A 78 13.76 -1.16 -12.50
C ARG A 78 14.73 -0.36 -11.61
N ARG A 79 14.24 0.64 -10.89
CA ARG A 79 15.07 1.41 -9.95
C ARG A 79 15.65 0.52 -8.84
N ASN A 80 14.85 -0.41 -8.35
CA ASN A 80 15.27 -1.32 -7.27
C ASN A 80 16.30 -2.34 -7.76
N ILE A 81 16.17 -2.83 -8.98
CA ILE A 81 17.18 -3.70 -9.61
C ILE A 81 18.50 -2.94 -9.68
N LYS A 82 18.47 -1.69 -10.16
CA LYS A 82 19.65 -0.85 -10.29
C LYS A 82 20.35 -0.60 -8.96
N ARG A 83 19.58 -0.59 -7.86
CA ARG A 83 20.09 -0.42 -6.49
C ARG A 83 20.53 -1.74 -5.84
N GLY A 84 20.44 -2.85 -6.55
CA GLY A 84 20.83 -4.15 -6.03
C GLY A 84 19.86 -4.77 -5.01
N ARG A 85 18.63 -4.32 -4.96
CA ARG A 85 17.67 -4.75 -3.94
C ARG A 85 17.08 -6.14 -4.13
N TYR A 86 17.31 -6.74 -5.29
CA TYR A 86 16.83 -8.10 -5.59
C TYR A 86 17.98 -9.11 -5.62
N GLU A 87 19.17 -8.72 -5.25
CA GLU A 87 20.34 -9.60 -5.18
C GLU A 87 20.49 -10.26 -3.82
#